data_88690a85bc242dcb0d13773d77fd5717
#
_entry.id   88690a85bc242dcb0d13773d77fd5717
#
_cell.length_a   1.000
_cell.length_b   1.000
_cell.length_c   1.000
_cell.angle_alpha   90.00
_cell.angle_beta   90.00
_cell.angle_gamma   90.00
#
_symmetry.space_group_name_H-M   'P 1'
#
loop_
_entity.id
_entity.type
_entity.pdbx_description
1 polymer ?
#
loop_
_entity_poly.entity_id
_entity_poly.type
_entity_poly.pdbx_seq_one_letter_code
_entity_poly.pdbx_strand_id
1 'polypeptide(L)'
;MTIFLGCGFAAKYREGGGNFSVPLQWMLGLRRLKLDAVWLELLPATDDLQADQARINNFQRQLRAHGLAGRYCLLYQKPAASTHELDAMRCIGMSKRTLLDRLAGPNVLLNLSYSIHAPFLSQFERRIFCDLDPSEIFYWMTKMELGQSSHDEFWTIGLNVHRNDCRLPKSSLRWKTFYPLADTRLLQPQSRPKLSKFTTIGQWYWGGAVEVAGEFPDLSKRVMFEPYLGLPARVPEAQFELAMNISPDDPERARLRQLGWHVIDPHRVARTPRSYRRYMASAFAEFTAIKGVDVAWQTGWLSDRAAAFLALGRPVITEDTGAARYLPRENGFRFIRNIDEAEMAVKDVLCDWAQLSKQARACAVEVFDSARNLRKILDL
;
A
#
# COMPACT_ATOMS: atom_id res chain seq x y z
N MET A 1 -21.18 14.33 -10.69
CA MET A 1 -20.71 13.82 -9.38
C MET A 1 -19.18 13.84 -9.37
N THR A 2 -18.57 14.48 -8.38
CA THR A 2 -17.12 14.52 -8.18
C THR A 2 -16.71 13.46 -7.17
N ILE A 3 -15.67 12.66 -7.48
CA ILE A 3 -15.08 11.72 -6.53
C ILE A 3 -13.82 12.33 -5.95
N PHE A 4 -13.78 12.50 -4.65
CA PHE A 4 -12.60 12.95 -3.93
C PHE A 4 -11.87 11.72 -3.34
N LEU A 5 -10.56 11.62 -3.61
CA LEU A 5 -9.69 10.64 -2.99
C LEU A 5 -8.92 11.31 -1.86
N GLY A 6 -9.32 11.06 -0.62
CA GLY A 6 -8.67 11.59 0.59
C GLY A 6 -7.44 10.78 0.95
N CYS A 7 -6.29 11.44 1.08
CA CYS A 7 -5.02 10.84 1.46
C CYS A 7 -4.21 11.80 2.32
N GLY A 8 -3.38 11.31 3.24
CA GLY A 8 -2.54 12.11 4.13
C GLY A 8 -1.10 11.59 4.23
N PHE A 9 -0.69 10.69 3.33
CA PHE A 9 0.62 10.05 3.42
C PHE A 9 1.49 10.17 2.17
N ALA A 10 0.95 10.60 1.02
CA ALA A 10 1.72 10.69 -0.21
C ALA A 10 2.66 11.90 -0.25
N ALA A 11 2.22 13.06 0.21
CA ALA A 11 3.05 14.26 0.31
C ALA A 11 3.96 14.23 1.54
N LYS A 12 3.52 13.61 2.63
CA LYS A 12 4.24 13.50 3.90
C LYS A 12 5.65 12.88 3.71
N TYR A 13 5.75 11.86 2.89
CA TYR A 13 7.01 11.14 2.65
C TYR A 13 7.63 11.55 1.32
N ARG A 14 8.49 12.58 1.34
CA ARG A 14 9.15 13.13 0.14
C ARG A 14 9.84 12.07 -0.72
N GLU A 15 10.42 11.05 -0.10
CA GLU A 15 11.17 9.97 -0.75
C GLU A 15 10.43 8.64 -0.69
N GLY A 16 9.13 8.68 -0.40
CA GLY A 16 8.24 7.54 -0.31
C GLY A 16 7.55 7.21 -1.63
N GLY A 17 8.28 6.70 -2.61
CA GLY A 17 7.69 6.34 -3.91
C GLY A 17 6.59 5.29 -3.79
N GLY A 18 6.67 4.37 -2.83
CA GLY A 18 5.62 3.41 -2.49
C GLY A 18 4.38 4.09 -1.94
N ASN A 19 4.54 4.98 -0.95
CA ASN A 19 3.44 5.74 -0.33
C ASN A 19 2.66 6.57 -1.36
N PHE A 20 3.37 7.18 -2.31
CA PHE A 20 2.72 7.89 -3.42
C PHE A 20 2.05 6.93 -4.41
N SER A 21 2.60 5.74 -4.60
CA SER A 21 2.09 4.78 -5.59
C SER A 21 0.71 4.25 -5.23
N VAL A 22 0.38 4.09 -3.96
CA VAL A 22 -0.94 3.57 -3.53
C VAL A 22 -2.07 4.48 -4.03
N PRO A 23 -2.20 5.75 -3.61
CA PRO A 23 -3.28 6.61 -4.10
C PRO A 23 -3.17 6.91 -5.61
N LEU A 24 -1.98 6.83 -6.20
CA LEU A 24 -1.81 6.94 -7.65
C LEU A 24 -2.58 5.84 -8.40
N GLN A 25 -2.57 4.59 -7.91
CA GLN A 25 -3.31 3.49 -8.55
C GLN A 25 -4.83 3.76 -8.53
N TRP A 26 -5.34 4.34 -7.44
CA TRP A 26 -6.75 4.76 -7.33
C TRP A 26 -7.07 5.84 -8.37
N MET A 27 -6.29 6.92 -8.41
CA MET A 27 -6.52 8.03 -9.35
C MET A 27 -6.43 7.60 -10.81
N LEU A 28 -5.49 6.71 -11.14
CA LEU A 28 -5.38 6.19 -12.50
C LEU A 28 -6.58 5.30 -12.88
N GLY A 29 -7.05 4.49 -11.94
CA GLY A 29 -8.25 3.69 -12.13
C GLY A 29 -9.50 4.54 -12.36
N LEU A 30 -9.75 5.54 -11.50
CA LEU A 30 -10.85 6.50 -11.64
C LEU A 30 -10.78 7.24 -12.99
N ARG A 31 -9.60 7.69 -13.40
CA ARG A 31 -9.39 8.33 -14.70
C ARG A 31 -9.71 7.39 -15.88
N ARG A 32 -9.33 6.13 -15.80
CA ARG A 32 -9.66 5.12 -16.83
C ARG A 32 -11.16 4.87 -16.95
N LEU A 33 -11.90 5.01 -15.87
CA LEU A 33 -13.37 4.98 -15.84
C LEU A 33 -14.00 6.29 -16.31
N LYS A 34 -13.19 7.29 -16.69
CA LYS A 34 -13.63 8.63 -17.12
C LYS A 34 -14.43 9.38 -16.04
N LEU A 35 -14.17 9.08 -14.77
CA LEU A 35 -14.82 9.76 -13.65
C LEU A 35 -14.11 11.09 -13.35
N ASP A 36 -14.89 12.06 -12.89
CA ASP A 36 -14.34 13.32 -12.39
C ASP A 36 -13.78 13.11 -10.99
N ALA A 37 -12.45 12.94 -10.89
CA ALA A 37 -11.77 12.63 -9.66
C ALA A 37 -10.76 13.71 -9.28
N VAL A 38 -10.72 14.00 -7.97
CA VAL A 38 -9.81 14.97 -7.34
C VAL A 38 -9.05 14.29 -6.21
N TRP A 39 -7.73 14.30 -6.25
CA TRP A 39 -6.90 13.86 -5.14
C TRP A 39 -6.83 14.96 -4.07
N LEU A 40 -7.39 14.71 -2.89
CA LEU A 40 -7.24 15.52 -1.70
C LEU A 40 -6.09 14.97 -0.87
N GLU A 41 -5.01 15.76 -0.77
CA GLU A 41 -3.87 15.37 0.06
C GLU A 41 -3.78 16.27 1.28
N LEU A 42 -3.91 15.71 2.48
CA LEU A 42 -3.69 16.44 3.72
C LEU A 42 -2.21 16.43 4.08
N LEU A 43 -1.62 17.61 4.22
CA LEU A 43 -0.23 17.76 4.66
C LEU A 43 -0.18 18.69 5.87
N PRO A 44 -0.03 18.14 7.09
CA PRO A 44 0.25 18.96 8.27
C PRO A 44 1.60 19.66 8.11
N ALA A 45 1.64 20.97 8.44
CA ALA A 45 2.87 21.72 8.47
C ALA A 45 3.80 21.20 9.59
N THR A 46 5.09 21.36 9.35
CA THR A 46 6.12 21.16 10.35
C THR A 46 6.77 22.51 10.72
N ASP A 47 7.68 22.52 11.68
CA ASP A 47 8.47 23.71 12.03
C ASP A 47 9.51 24.06 10.94
N ASP A 48 9.78 23.14 10.01
CA ASP A 48 10.67 23.35 8.88
C ASP A 48 9.91 23.67 7.59
N LEU A 49 9.69 24.98 7.37
CA LEU A 49 8.99 25.47 6.18
C LEU A 49 9.72 25.14 4.86
N GLN A 50 11.06 24.99 4.88
CA GLN A 50 11.80 24.62 3.66
C GLN A 50 11.56 23.14 3.32
N ALA A 51 11.56 22.27 4.32
CA ALA A 51 11.20 20.87 4.14
C ALA A 51 9.76 20.71 3.64
N ASP A 52 8.82 21.47 4.20
CA ASP A 52 7.43 21.46 3.74
C ASP A 52 7.29 21.92 2.29
N GLN A 53 7.94 23.03 1.93
CA GLN A 53 7.93 23.49 0.54
C GLN A 53 8.55 22.45 -0.42
N ALA A 54 9.60 21.75 0.02
CA ALA A 54 10.22 20.67 -0.75
C ALA A 54 9.26 19.46 -0.92
N ARG A 55 8.47 19.10 0.12
CA ARG A 55 7.42 18.08 0.04
C ARG A 55 6.33 18.47 -0.95
N ILE A 56 5.81 19.69 -0.84
CA ILE A 56 4.80 20.24 -1.75
C ILE A 56 5.30 20.21 -3.20
N ASN A 57 6.49 20.74 -3.47
CA ASN A 57 7.07 20.78 -4.81
C ASN A 57 7.27 19.37 -5.39
N ASN A 58 7.71 18.43 -4.56
CA ASN A 58 7.87 17.04 -4.99
C ASN A 58 6.51 16.42 -5.33
N PHE A 59 5.51 16.56 -4.47
CA PHE A 59 4.16 16.07 -4.70
C PHE A 59 3.58 16.59 -6.03
N GLN A 60 3.65 17.89 -6.26
CA GLN A 60 3.20 18.53 -7.49
C GLN A 60 3.94 18.00 -8.72
N ARG A 61 5.26 17.82 -8.63
CA ARG A 61 6.07 17.26 -9.71
C ARG A 61 5.66 15.83 -10.06
N GLN A 62 5.42 14.98 -9.05
CA GLN A 62 4.96 13.60 -9.28
C GLN A 62 3.58 13.57 -9.93
N LEU A 63 2.64 14.41 -9.51
CA LEU A 63 1.32 14.49 -10.13
C LEU A 63 1.40 14.92 -11.60
N ARG A 64 2.20 15.93 -11.91
CA ARG A 64 2.44 16.35 -13.31
C ARG A 64 3.03 15.21 -14.15
N ALA A 65 3.99 14.48 -13.61
CA ALA A 65 4.62 13.35 -14.30
C ALA A 65 3.66 12.21 -14.64
N HIS A 66 2.51 12.13 -13.95
CA HIS A 66 1.48 11.12 -14.16
C HIS A 66 0.19 11.68 -14.83
N GLY A 67 0.25 12.92 -15.33
CA GLY A 67 -0.88 13.56 -16.04
C GLY A 67 -2.06 13.88 -15.10
N LEU A 68 -1.78 14.17 -13.83
CA LEU A 68 -2.76 14.55 -12.81
C LEU A 68 -2.68 16.05 -12.44
N ALA A 69 -2.00 16.87 -13.24
CA ALA A 69 -2.02 18.31 -13.07
C ALA A 69 -3.48 18.82 -13.10
N GLY A 70 -3.84 19.71 -12.17
CA GLY A 70 -5.20 20.23 -12.03
C GLY A 70 -6.26 19.26 -11.46
N ARG A 71 -5.88 18.03 -11.14
CA ARG A 71 -6.77 17.03 -10.53
C ARG A 71 -6.43 16.76 -9.06
N TYR A 72 -5.97 17.77 -8.34
CA TYR A 72 -5.64 17.64 -6.93
C TYR A 72 -5.84 18.95 -6.19
N CYS A 73 -6.09 18.83 -4.88
CA CYS A 73 -5.97 19.91 -3.91
C CYS A 73 -5.14 19.39 -2.73
N LEU A 74 -3.94 19.94 -2.55
CA LEU A 74 -3.18 19.70 -1.35
C LEU A 74 -3.64 20.69 -0.27
N LEU A 75 -4.13 20.17 0.82
CA LEU A 75 -4.61 20.88 2.00
C LEU A 75 -3.45 21.02 2.98
N TYR A 76 -2.76 22.15 2.94
CA TYR A 76 -1.64 22.43 3.82
C TYR A 76 -2.16 23.05 5.12
N GLN A 77 -2.09 22.29 6.19
CA GLN A 77 -2.63 22.66 7.50
C GLN A 77 -1.53 23.28 8.37
N LYS A 78 -1.76 24.50 8.85
CA LYS A 78 -0.81 25.19 9.75
C LYS A 78 -0.70 24.49 11.13
N PRO A 79 0.45 24.55 11.81
CA PRO A 79 0.69 23.83 13.07
C PRO A 79 -0.27 24.23 14.21
N ALA A 80 -0.70 25.50 14.24
CA ALA A 80 -1.60 26.03 15.27
C ALA A 80 -3.08 25.63 15.07
N ALA A 81 -3.43 25.01 13.92
CA ALA A 81 -4.80 24.60 13.67
C ALA A 81 -5.00 23.17 14.20
N SER A 82 -5.48 23.06 15.44
CA SER A 82 -5.93 21.78 16.02
C SER A 82 -7.22 21.25 15.34
N THR A 83 -7.85 22.05 14.48
CA THR A 83 -9.11 21.75 13.81
C THR A 83 -8.86 21.49 12.32
N HIS A 84 -9.46 20.40 11.83
CA HIS A 84 -9.49 20.08 10.39
C HIS A 84 -10.56 20.92 9.65
N GLU A 85 -10.55 22.23 9.89
CA GLU A 85 -11.42 23.20 9.20
C GLU A 85 -10.76 23.67 7.91
N LEU A 86 -11.52 23.67 6.82
CA LEU A 86 -11.01 24.10 5.52
C LEU A 86 -10.48 25.55 5.54
N ASP A 87 -11.05 26.40 6.41
CA ASP A 87 -10.64 27.80 6.58
C ASP A 87 -9.24 27.95 7.19
N ALA A 88 -8.82 26.97 8.00
CA ALA A 88 -7.49 26.90 8.57
C ALA A 88 -6.44 26.30 7.63
N MET A 89 -6.85 25.82 6.43
CA MET A 89 -5.97 25.16 5.47
C MET A 89 -5.71 26.04 4.25
N ARG A 90 -4.48 26.01 3.75
CA ARG A 90 -4.13 26.59 2.46
C ARG A 90 -4.32 25.54 1.36
N CYS A 91 -5.17 25.81 0.40
CA CYS A 91 -5.36 24.99 -0.79
C CYS A 91 -4.24 25.25 -1.82
N ILE A 92 -3.60 24.17 -2.31
CA ILE A 92 -2.51 24.24 -3.29
C ILE A 92 -2.84 23.31 -4.46
N GLY A 93 -2.71 23.84 -5.68
CA GLY A 93 -3.08 23.14 -6.93
C GLY A 93 -4.46 23.55 -7.40
N MET A 94 -5.51 23.22 -6.67
CA MET A 94 -6.86 23.74 -6.87
C MET A 94 -7.09 24.94 -5.95
N SER A 95 -7.81 25.97 -6.42
CA SER A 95 -8.19 27.10 -5.55
C SER A 95 -9.25 26.67 -4.53
N LYS A 96 -9.31 27.35 -3.37
CA LYS A 96 -10.35 27.09 -2.35
C LYS A 96 -11.76 27.27 -2.94
N ARG A 97 -11.98 28.31 -3.74
CA ARG A 97 -13.25 28.55 -4.43
C ARG A 97 -13.64 27.37 -5.31
N THR A 98 -12.74 26.91 -6.17
CA THR A 98 -13.00 25.75 -7.05
C THR A 98 -13.27 24.46 -6.25
N LEU A 99 -12.60 24.29 -5.11
CA LEU A 99 -12.88 23.14 -4.20
C LEU A 99 -14.28 23.25 -3.62
N LEU A 100 -14.69 24.43 -3.11
CA LEU A 100 -16.02 24.66 -2.56
C LEU A 100 -17.12 24.49 -3.62
N ASP A 101 -16.91 25.02 -4.84
CA ASP A 101 -17.86 24.84 -5.96
C ASP A 101 -18.09 23.35 -6.27
N ARG A 102 -17.04 22.51 -6.16
CA ARG A 102 -17.15 21.05 -6.36
C ARG A 102 -17.81 20.34 -5.19
N LEU A 103 -17.59 20.81 -3.97
CA LEU A 103 -18.22 20.27 -2.76
C LEU A 103 -19.72 20.62 -2.69
N ALA A 104 -20.14 21.76 -3.28
CA ALA A 104 -21.55 22.15 -3.35
C ALA A 104 -22.38 21.26 -4.29
N GLY A 105 -21.76 20.55 -5.23
CA GLY A 105 -22.44 19.59 -6.11
C GLY A 105 -22.37 18.15 -5.57
N PRO A 106 -23.04 17.20 -6.24
CA PRO A 106 -23.00 15.79 -5.83
C PRO A 106 -21.58 15.27 -5.76
N ASN A 107 -21.17 14.75 -4.62
CA ASN A 107 -19.80 14.35 -4.36
C ASN A 107 -19.70 13.11 -3.46
N VAL A 108 -18.56 12.41 -3.58
CA VAL A 108 -18.21 11.23 -2.79
C VAL A 108 -16.76 11.36 -2.33
N LEU A 109 -16.50 11.11 -1.07
CA LEU A 109 -15.15 10.96 -0.52
C LEU A 109 -14.79 9.47 -0.39
N LEU A 110 -13.68 9.07 -1.02
CA LEU A 110 -12.96 7.83 -0.73
C LEU A 110 -11.82 8.17 0.24
N ASN A 111 -12.02 7.94 1.52
CA ASN A 111 -11.11 8.35 2.59
C ASN A 111 -10.11 7.24 2.92
N LEU A 112 -8.92 7.27 2.31
CA LEU A 112 -7.90 6.25 2.53
C LEU A 112 -7.34 6.34 3.95
N SER A 113 -7.43 5.25 4.71
CA SER A 113 -6.87 5.10 6.05
C SER A 113 -7.20 6.29 6.97
N TYR A 114 -8.43 6.77 6.92
CA TYR A 114 -8.93 7.90 7.74
C TYR A 114 -8.05 9.15 7.65
N SER A 115 -7.69 9.57 6.44
CA SER A 115 -6.80 10.72 6.22
C SER A 115 -7.49 12.09 6.34
N ILE A 116 -8.79 12.14 6.09
CA ILE A 116 -9.62 13.35 6.20
C ILE A 116 -10.52 13.23 7.42
N HIS A 117 -10.50 14.23 8.28
CA HIS A 117 -11.18 14.24 9.58
C HIS A 117 -12.26 15.31 9.68
N ALA A 118 -13.11 15.21 10.71
CA ALA A 118 -14.06 16.25 11.07
C ALA A 118 -13.32 17.53 11.55
N PRO A 119 -13.88 18.74 11.33
CA PRO A 119 -15.17 19.01 10.70
C PRO A 119 -15.16 18.99 9.16
N PHE A 120 -13.98 19.03 8.48
CA PHE A 120 -13.94 19.06 7.02
C PHE A 120 -14.61 17.84 6.37
N LEU A 121 -14.54 16.68 7.02
CA LEU A 121 -15.21 15.45 6.59
C LEU A 121 -16.72 15.64 6.37
N SER A 122 -17.40 16.51 7.14
CA SER A 122 -18.84 16.77 7.02
C SER A 122 -19.24 17.52 5.74
N GLN A 123 -18.30 18.06 4.99
CA GLN A 123 -18.57 18.73 3.72
C GLN A 123 -18.88 17.77 2.56
N PHE A 124 -18.65 16.47 2.76
CA PHE A 124 -18.89 15.46 1.73
C PHE A 124 -20.29 14.85 1.91
N GLU A 125 -21.01 14.70 0.77
CA GLU A 125 -22.35 14.14 0.74
C GLU A 125 -22.35 12.64 1.06
N ARG A 126 -21.38 11.89 0.52
CA ARG A 126 -21.17 10.46 0.78
C ARG A 126 -19.73 10.23 1.17
N ARG A 127 -19.51 9.57 2.30
CA ARG A 127 -18.19 9.37 2.92
C ARG A 127 -17.90 7.89 3.05
N ILE A 128 -16.88 7.42 2.35
CA ILE A 128 -16.50 6.02 2.34
C ILE A 128 -15.15 5.90 3.03
N PHE A 129 -15.11 5.16 4.14
CA PHE A 129 -13.87 4.78 4.81
C PHE A 129 -13.20 3.66 4.01
N CYS A 130 -11.96 3.83 3.58
CA CYS A 130 -11.21 2.83 2.84
C CYS A 130 -10.05 2.32 3.69
N ASP A 131 -10.21 1.16 4.30
CA ASP A 131 -9.18 0.49 5.09
C ASP A 131 -8.16 -0.21 4.18
N LEU A 132 -6.88 0.08 4.44
CA LEU A 132 -5.73 -0.51 3.75
C LEU A 132 -4.85 -1.37 4.68
N ASP A 133 -5.19 -1.46 5.96
CA ASP A 133 -4.45 -2.21 6.98
C ASP A 133 -5.40 -2.82 8.01
N PRO A 134 -6.09 -3.93 7.66
CA PRO A 134 -7.20 -4.44 8.45
C PRO A 134 -6.83 -4.82 9.87
N SER A 135 -5.67 -5.41 10.11
CA SER A 135 -5.27 -5.80 11.47
C SER A 135 -5.13 -4.60 12.41
N GLU A 136 -4.59 -3.48 11.92
CA GLU A 136 -4.46 -2.25 12.71
C GLU A 136 -5.78 -1.52 12.85
N ILE A 137 -6.49 -1.29 11.75
CA ILE A 137 -7.73 -0.52 11.75
C ILE A 137 -8.81 -1.19 12.61
N PHE A 138 -9.01 -2.50 12.46
CA PHE A 138 -10.00 -3.21 13.25
C PHE A 138 -9.64 -3.23 14.74
N TYR A 139 -8.36 -3.40 15.07
CA TYR A 139 -7.91 -3.33 16.46
C TYR A 139 -8.16 -1.95 17.05
N TRP A 140 -7.69 -0.88 16.40
CA TRP A 140 -7.80 0.46 16.93
C TRP A 140 -9.25 0.97 16.98
N MET A 141 -10.11 0.53 16.07
CA MET A 141 -11.55 0.81 16.14
C MET A 141 -12.22 0.22 17.40
N THR A 142 -11.62 -0.76 18.07
CA THR A 142 -12.11 -1.24 19.37
C THR A 142 -11.68 -0.38 20.55
N LYS A 143 -10.67 0.47 20.35
CA LYS A 143 -10.06 1.30 21.40
C LYS A 143 -10.42 2.77 21.29
N MET A 144 -10.75 3.25 20.10
CA MET A 144 -11.05 4.66 19.85
C MET A 144 -11.95 4.86 18.63
N GLU A 145 -12.51 6.07 18.51
CA GLU A 145 -13.25 6.51 17.36
C GLU A 145 -12.27 6.84 16.20
N LEU A 146 -12.32 6.07 15.13
CA LEU A 146 -11.53 6.26 13.90
C LEU A 146 -12.44 6.55 12.70
N GLY A 147 -13.51 7.30 12.90
CA GLY A 147 -14.43 7.64 11.83
C GLY A 147 -15.64 6.71 11.71
N GLN A 148 -15.86 5.80 12.68
CA GLN A 148 -17.00 4.88 12.67
C GLN A 148 -18.34 5.60 12.62
N SER A 149 -18.46 6.73 13.37
CA SER A 149 -19.68 7.54 13.44
C SER A 149 -19.82 8.56 12.31
N SER A 150 -18.75 8.81 11.55
CA SER A 150 -18.68 9.91 10.59
C SER A 150 -18.59 9.48 9.12
N HIS A 151 -18.57 8.18 8.83
CA HIS A 151 -18.63 7.64 7.48
C HIS A 151 -19.93 6.88 7.24
N ASP A 152 -20.37 6.87 5.99
CA ASP A 152 -21.61 6.23 5.56
C ASP A 152 -21.38 4.78 5.11
N GLU A 153 -20.16 4.47 4.61
CA GLU A 153 -19.77 3.15 4.15
C GLU A 153 -18.33 2.82 4.57
N PHE A 154 -18.06 1.51 4.68
CA PHE A 154 -16.76 0.98 5.09
C PHE A 154 -16.28 -0.07 4.10
N TRP A 155 -15.09 0.18 3.51
CA TRP A 155 -14.44 -0.72 2.59
C TRP A 155 -13.11 -1.19 3.15
N THR A 156 -12.78 -2.48 2.98
CA THR A 156 -11.54 -3.07 3.51
C THR A 156 -10.87 -4.01 2.52
N ILE A 157 -9.54 -4.04 2.55
CA ILE A 157 -8.75 -5.08 1.87
C ILE A 157 -8.60 -6.36 2.71
N GLY A 158 -9.23 -6.43 3.87
CA GLY A 158 -9.37 -7.63 4.68
C GLY A 158 -10.41 -8.57 4.10
N LEU A 159 -10.04 -9.35 3.09
CA LEU A 159 -10.98 -10.16 2.30
C LEU A 159 -11.76 -11.20 3.12
N ASN A 160 -11.25 -11.56 4.29
CA ASN A 160 -11.86 -12.55 5.19
C ASN A 160 -12.79 -11.96 6.25
N VAL A 161 -13.04 -10.64 6.26
CA VAL A 161 -13.80 -9.96 7.34
C VAL A 161 -15.17 -10.60 7.66
N HIS A 162 -15.81 -11.26 6.69
CA HIS A 162 -17.11 -11.93 6.86
C HIS A 162 -17.01 -13.42 7.20
N ARG A 163 -15.81 -13.96 7.38
CA ARG A 163 -15.59 -15.38 7.60
C ARG A 163 -15.50 -15.73 9.06
N ASN A 164 -15.95 -16.93 9.41
CA ASN A 164 -15.89 -17.45 10.78
C ASN A 164 -14.46 -17.80 11.23
N ASP A 165 -13.56 -18.10 10.29
CA ASP A 165 -12.16 -18.41 10.55
C ASP A 165 -11.27 -17.15 10.61
N CYS A 166 -11.79 -15.97 10.31
CA CYS A 166 -11.15 -14.69 10.50
C CYS A 166 -11.21 -14.26 11.97
N ARG A 167 -10.04 -13.90 12.52
CA ARG A 167 -9.90 -13.50 13.93
C ARG A 167 -9.77 -11.97 14.11
N LEU A 168 -10.09 -11.19 13.08
CA LEU A 168 -10.23 -9.74 13.25
C LEU A 168 -11.25 -9.44 14.37
N PRO A 169 -11.01 -8.39 15.18
CA PRO A 169 -12.00 -7.93 16.13
C PRO A 169 -13.36 -7.74 15.47
N LYS A 170 -14.40 -8.23 16.11
CA LYS A 170 -15.76 -8.13 15.56
C LYS A 170 -16.20 -6.68 15.52
N SER A 171 -16.82 -6.28 14.43
CA SER A 171 -17.35 -4.94 14.20
C SER A 171 -18.84 -5.04 13.85
N SER A 172 -19.64 -4.09 14.33
CA SER A 172 -21.04 -3.93 13.92
C SER A 172 -21.18 -3.24 12.55
N LEU A 173 -20.09 -2.72 12.01
CA LEU A 173 -20.05 -2.03 10.72
C LEU A 173 -20.22 -3.03 9.57
N ARG A 174 -20.91 -2.59 8.51
CA ARG A 174 -21.03 -3.38 7.28
C ARG A 174 -19.86 -3.07 6.34
N TRP A 175 -18.92 -4.00 6.27
CA TRP A 175 -17.76 -3.87 5.43
C TRP A 175 -18.00 -4.41 4.02
N LYS A 176 -17.59 -3.66 2.99
CA LYS A 176 -17.43 -4.18 1.62
C LYS A 176 -15.96 -4.53 1.41
N THR A 177 -15.65 -5.68 0.83
CA THR A 177 -14.28 -6.07 0.54
C THR A 177 -13.86 -5.65 -0.86
N PHE A 178 -12.59 -5.26 -1.01
CA PHE A 178 -11.98 -4.97 -2.30
C PHE A 178 -10.53 -5.48 -2.34
N TYR A 179 -9.97 -5.59 -3.53
CA TYR A 179 -8.58 -5.99 -3.72
C TYR A 179 -7.65 -4.78 -3.75
N PRO A 180 -6.37 -4.93 -3.36
CA PRO A 180 -5.34 -3.93 -3.64
C PRO A 180 -5.35 -3.52 -5.10
N LEU A 181 -5.13 -2.25 -5.38
CA LEU A 181 -5.25 -1.72 -6.73
C LEU A 181 -3.89 -1.63 -7.43
N ALA A 182 -3.85 -2.11 -8.68
CA ALA A 182 -2.71 -1.97 -9.57
C ALA A 182 -3.19 -1.48 -10.96
N ASP A 183 -2.74 -0.32 -11.39
CA ASP A 183 -3.02 0.13 -12.76
C ASP A 183 -2.19 -0.67 -13.76
N THR A 184 -2.81 -1.66 -14.37
CA THR A 184 -2.14 -2.58 -15.29
C THR A 184 -1.70 -1.95 -16.62
N ARG A 185 -2.10 -0.68 -16.90
CA ARG A 185 -1.58 0.10 -18.03
C ARG A 185 -0.30 0.82 -17.68
N LEU A 186 -0.16 1.31 -16.43
CA LEU A 186 1.08 1.88 -15.93
C LEU A 186 2.13 0.80 -15.62
N LEU A 187 1.69 -0.28 -14.98
CA LEU A 187 2.52 -1.41 -14.54
C LEU A 187 2.55 -2.47 -15.64
N GLN A 188 3.39 -2.26 -16.65
CA GLN A 188 3.55 -3.19 -17.76
C GLN A 188 4.64 -4.22 -17.46
N PRO A 189 4.42 -5.50 -17.88
CA PRO A 189 5.43 -6.53 -17.72
C PRO A 189 6.73 -6.13 -18.43
N GLN A 190 7.84 -6.53 -17.84
CA GLN A 190 9.17 -6.30 -18.35
C GLN A 190 9.82 -7.65 -18.68
N SER A 191 10.82 -7.65 -19.55
CA SER A 191 11.62 -8.83 -19.86
C SER A 191 12.20 -9.50 -18.61
N ARG A 192 12.57 -10.78 -18.73
CA ARG A 192 13.22 -11.51 -17.65
C ARG A 192 14.49 -10.78 -17.20
N PRO A 193 14.66 -10.52 -15.91
CA PRO A 193 15.90 -9.94 -15.38
C PRO A 193 17.08 -10.87 -15.60
N LYS A 194 18.26 -10.28 -15.77
CA LYS A 194 19.52 -11.05 -15.91
C LYS A 194 19.93 -11.73 -14.59
N LEU A 195 19.64 -11.08 -13.46
CA LEU A 195 19.97 -11.58 -12.14
C LEU A 195 18.73 -12.19 -11.49
N SER A 196 18.89 -13.33 -10.86
CA SER A 196 17.84 -14.01 -10.08
C SER A 196 17.69 -13.33 -8.70
N LYS A 197 17.31 -12.05 -8.70
CA LYS A 197 17.20 -11.23 -7.51
C LYS A 197 15.80 -11.30 -6.92
N PHE A 198 15.67 -11.85 -5.72
CA PHE A 198 14.48 -11.85 -4.89
C PHE A 198 14.57 -10.67 -3.92
N THR A 199 13.55 -9.82 -3.90
CA THR A 199 13.62 -8.59 -3.12
C THR A 199 12.28 -8.16 -2.56
N THR A 200 12.31 -7.28 -1.56
CA THR A 200 11.16 -6.52 -1.08
C THR A 200 11.59 -5.12 -0.64
N ILE A 201 10.61 -4.22 -0.48
CA ILE A 201 10.82 -2.83 -0.05
C ILE A 201 9.93 -2.57 1.16
N GLY A 202 10.47 -1.98 2.22
CA GLY A 202 9.67 -1.66 3.39
C GLY A 202 10.42 -1.04 4.54
N GLN A 203 9.74 -0.97 5.68
CA GLN A 203 10.33 -0.62 6.97
C GLN A 203 10.79 -1.90 7.66
N TRP A 204 12.02 -1.89 8.22
CA TRP A 204 12.52 -3.01 9.00
C TRP A 204 11.93 -3.05 10.39
N TYR A 205 11.90 -1.88 11.04
CA TYR A 205 11.25 -1.67 12.32
C TYR A 205 9.85 -1.08 12.13
N TRP A 206 8.91 -1.50 12.94
CA TRP A 206 7.56 -0.97 12.93
C TRP A 206 7.18 -0.52 14.34
N GLY A 207 6.70 0.71 14.48
CA GLY A 207 6.35 1.31 15.76
C GLY A 207 4.86 1.23 16.12
N GLY A 208 4.04 0.52 15.33
CA GLY A 208 2.64 0.30 15.63
C GLY A 208 2.47 -0.76 16.72
N ALA A 209 1.36 -0.70 17.46
CA ALA A 209 1.04 -1.66 18.49
C ALA A 209 -0.35 -2.26 18.25
N VAL A 210 -0.41 -3.58 18.18
CA VAL A 210 -1.65 -4.36 18.14
C VAL A 210 -1.55 -5.42 19.24
N GLU A 211 -2.55 -5.47 20.10
CA GLU A 211 -2.63 -6.48 21.15
C GLU A 211 -3.05 -7.83 20.56
N VAL A 212 -2.26 -8.85 20.80
CA VAL A 212 -2.54 -10.22 20.39
C VAL A 212 -2.48 -11.11 21.63
N ALA A 213 -3.60 -11.71 21.99
CA ALA A 213 -3.73 -12.59 23.17
C ALA A 213 -3.28 -11.95 24.50
N GLY A 214 -3.52 -10.64 24.67
CA GLY A 214 -3.16 -9.90 25.89
C GLY A 214 -1.75 -9.32 25.89
N GLU A 215 -0.98 -9.52 24.84
CA GLU A 215 0.40 -9.03 24.70
C GLU A 215 0.53 -8.09 23.48
N PHE A 216 1.55 -7.24 23.49
CA PHE A 216 1.92 -6.37 22.36
C PHE A 216 3.22 -6.90 21.71
N PRO A 217 3.13 -7.90 20.83
CA PRO A 217 4.32 -8.48 20.20
C PRO A 217 4.97 -7.48 19.24
N ASP A 218 6.29 -7.64 19.05
CA ASP A 218 6.98 -6.95 17.96
C ASP A 218 6.54 -7.54 16.61
N LEU A 219 5.75 -6.78 15.86
CA LEU A 219 5.22 -7.16 14.54
C LEU A 219 6.06 -6.58 13.39
N SER A 220 7.25 -6.09 13.69
CA SER A 220 8.16 -5.54 12.69
C SER A 220 8.64 -6.62 11.70
N LYS A 221 9.06 -6.19 10.53
CA LYS A 221 9.66 -7.11 9.54
C LYS A 221 10.91 -7.80 10.08
N ARG A 222 11.63 -7.16 10.99
CA ARG A 222 12.77 -7.76 11.69
C ARG A 222 12.41 -9.12 12.29
N VAL A 223 11.30 -9.19 13.01
CA VAL A 223 10.83 -10.44 13.64
C VAL A 223 10.25 -11.40 12.59
N MET A 224 9.48 -10.86 11.65
CA MET A 224 8.81 -11.70 10.63
C MET A 224 9.79 -12.34 9.64
N PHE A 225 10.95 -11.75 9.41
CA PHE A 225 11.99 -12.33 8.56
C PHE A 225 12.88 -13.35 9.28
N GLU A 226 12.89 -13.38 10.61
CA GLU A 226 13.76 -14.25 11.41
C GLU A 226 13.71 -15.74 10.98
N PRO A 227 12.53 -16.35 10.70
CA PRO A 227 12.46 -17.73 10.23
C PRO A 227 13.12 -17.98 8.88
N TYR A 228 13.32 -16.93 8.07
CA TYR A 228 13.78 -17.02 6.68
C TYR A 228 15.22 -16.54 6.47
N LEU A 229 15.89 -16.07 7.53
CA LEU A 229 17.22 -15.44 7.39
C LEU A 229 18.29 -16.39 6.85
N GLY A 230 18.13 -17.71 7.04
CA GLY A 230 19.03 -18.74 6.50
C GLY A 230 18.84 -19.04 5.01
N LEU A 231 17.87 -18.42 4.33
CA LEU A 231 17.52 -18.75 2.95
C LEU A 231 18.65 -18.51 1.92
N PRO A 232 19.50 -17.47 2.03
CA PRO A 232 20.62 -17.30 1.10
C PRO A 232 21.63 -18.45 1.11
N ALA A 233 21.85 -19.08 2.27
CA ALA A 233 22.74 -20.25 2.37
C ALA A 233 22.12 -21.51 1.77
N ARG A 234 20.77 -21.62 1.74
CA ARG A 234 20.04 -22.77 1.19
C ARG A 234 19.87 -22.71 -0.32
N VAL A 235 19.87 -21.51 -0.90
CA VAL A 235 19.66 -21.27 -2.34
C VAL A 235 20.75 -20.32 -2.86
N PRO A 236 22.01 -20.74 -2.96
CA PRO A 236 23.12 -19.87 -3.33
C PRO A 236 23.07 -19.37 -4.78
N GLU A 237 22.26 -19.98 -5.64
CA GLU A 237 22.03 -19.53 -7.01
C GLU A 237 21.09 -18.31 -7.12
N ALA A 238 20.39 -17.96 -6.02
CA ALA A 238 19.55 -16.78 -5.92
C ALA A 238 20.26 -15.63 -5.19
N GLN A 239 19.93 -14.40 -5.57
CA GLN A 239 20.34 -13.21 -4.82
C GLN A 239 19.17 -12.71 -3.98
N PHE A 240 19.39 -12.50 -2.69
CA PHE A 240 18.39 -11.96 -1.77
C PHE A 240 18.74 -10.53 -1.38
N GLU A 241 17.84 -9.59 -1.66
CA GLU A 241 18.05 -8.17 -1.42
C GLU A 241 16.89 -7.58 -0.61
N LEU A 242 17.22 -6.82 0.42
CA LEU A 242 16.28 -6.10 1.27
C LEU A 242 16.48 -4.59 1.08
N ALA A 243 15.54 -3.94 0.41
CA ALA A 243 15.46 -2.47 0.38
C ALA A 243 14.71 -1.99 1.63
N MET A 244 15.41 -1.95 2.77
CA MET A 244 14.85 -1.68 4.09
C MET A 244 15.45 -0.45 4.73
N ASN A 245 14.61 0.30 5.43
CA ASN A 245 15.05 1.46 6.20
C ASN A 245 15.74 0.99 7.50
N ILE A 246 17.03 0.64 7.38
CA ILE A 246 17.91 0.26 8.47
C ILE A 246 19.08 1.25 8.48
N SER A 247 19.36 1.87 9.62
CA SER A 247 20.47 2.81 9.76
C SER A 247 21.80 2.17 9.29
N PRO A 248 22.71 2.93 8.67
CA PRO A 248 24.04 2.40 8.31
C PRO A 248 24.80 1.79 9.49
N ASP A 249 24.62 2.35 10.69
CA ASP A 249 25.32 1.96 11.92
C ASP A 249 24.56 0.91 12.74
N ASP A 250 23.38 0.48 12.27
CA ASP A 250 22.58 -0.53 12.94
C ASP A 250 23.25 -1.91 12.81
N PRO A 251 23.48 -2.64 13.93
CA PRO A 251 24.12 -3.96 13.91
C PRO A 251 23.34 -5.00 13.09
N GLU A 252 22.00 -4.86 12.98
CA GLU A 252 21.17 -5.71 12.12
C GLU A 252 21.62 -5.70 10.66
N ARG A 253 22.10 -4.54 10.19
CA ARG A 253 22.60 -4.44 8.81
C ARG A 253 23.83 -5.31 8.56
N ALA A 254 24.74 -5.37 9.53
CA ALA A 254 25.92 -6.24 9.48
C ALA A 254 25.51 -7.72 9.60
N ARG A 255 24.61 -8.03 10.52
CA ARG A 255 24.06 -9.39 10.73
C ARG A 255 23.43 -9.93 9.44
N LEU A 256 22.53 -9.17 8.83
CA LEU A 256 21.86 -9.57 7.58
C LEU A 256 22.88 -9.84 6.45
N ARG A 257 23.92 -9.00 6.32
CA ARG A 257 24.97 -9.20 5.32
C ARG A 257 25.77 -10.47 5.57
N GLN A 258 26.10 -10.79 6.82
CA GLN A 258 26.77 -12.03 7.19
C GLN A 258 25.95 -13.26 6.83
N LEU A 259 24.64 -13.16 6.86
CA LEU A 259 23.70 -14.21 6.46
C LEU A 259 23.44 -14.25 4.95
N GLY A 260 24.13 -13.43 4.15
CA GLY A 260 24.04 -13.44 2.69
C GLY A 260 22.99 -12.50 2.10
N TRP A 261 22.32 -11.66 2.91
CA TRP A 261 21.35 -10.69 2.43
C TRP A 261 22.03 -9.38 1.97
N HIS A 262 21.65 -8.91 0.79
CA HIS A 262 22.06 -7.59 0.32
C HIS A 262 21.10 -6.52 0.89
N VAL A 263 21.60 -5.71 1.82
CA VAL A 263 20.80 -4.64 2.43
C VAL A 263 21.11 -3.31 1.76
N ILE A 264 20.10 -2.71 1.14
CA ILE A 264 20.20 -1.42 0.47
C ILE A 264 19.26 -0.39 1.07
N ASP A 265 19.59 0.88 0.92
CA ASP A 265 18.74 1.99 1.33
C ASP A 265 17.54 2.12 0.36
N PRO A 266 16.30 2.01 0.85
CA PRO A 266 15.10 2.12 0.01
C PRO A 266 14.97 3.50 -0.65
N HIS A 267 15.49 4.56 -0.03
CA HIS A 267 15.45 5.91 -0.59
C HIS A 267 16.29 6.07 -1.86
N ARG A 268 17.31 5.21 -2.06
CA ARG A 268 18.09 5.21 -3.31
C ARG A 268 17.31 4.63 -4.48
N VAL A 269 16.46 3.63 -4.23
CA VAL A 269 15.80 2.85 -5.28
C VAL A 269 14.31 3.14 -5.43
N ALA A 270 13.66 3.63 -4.37
CA ALA A 270 12.21 3.81 -4.31
C ALA A 270 11.78 5.26 -4.01
N ARG A 271 12.63 6.25 -4.28
CA ARG A 271 12.42 7.67 -3.97
C ARG A 271 11.18 8.29 -4.63
N THR A 272 10.86 7.85 -5.83
CA THR A 272 9.73 8.32 -6.63
C THR A 272 8.89 7.14 -7.10
N PRO A 273 7.61 7.34 -7.49
CA PRO A 273 6.81 6.26 -8.08
C PRO A 273 7.48 5.61 -9.29
N ARG A 274 8.20 6.41 -10.09
CA ARG A 274 8.94 5.91 -11.26
C ARG A 274 10.11 5.03 -10.85
N SER A 275 10.93 5.46 -9.89
CA SER A 275 12.07 4.67 -9.41
C SER A 275 11.60 3.44 -8.65
N TYR A 276 10.55 3.54 -7.83
CA TYR A 276 9.91 2.42 -7.15
C TYR A 276 9.45 1.34 -8.14
N ARG A 277 8.70 1.74 -9.18
CA ARG A 277 8.29 0.83 -10.25
C ARG A 277 9.48 0.20 -10.98
N ARG A 278 10.52 0.99 -11.30
CA ARG A 278 11.73 0.50 -11.97
C ARG A 278 12.46 -0.53 -11.11
N TYR A 279 12.54 -0.29 -9.83
CA TYR A 279 13.17 -1.21 -8.89
C TYR A 279 12.41 -2.54 -8.83
N MET A 280 11.10 -2.53 -8.65
CA MET A 280 10.28 -3.74 -8.68
C MET A 280 10.41 -4.47 -10.03
N ALA A 281 10.40 -3.74 -11.14
CA ALA A 281 10.56 -4.33 -12.47
C ALA A 281 11.94 -4.96 -12.70
N SER A 282 12.98 -4.55 -11.97
CA SER A 282 14.33 -5.14 -12.03
C SER A 282 14.48 -6.42 -11.21
N ALA A 283 13.52 -6.72 -10.34
CA ALA A 283 13.51 -7.94 -9.55
C ALA A 283 13.15 -9.16 -10.38
N PHE A 284 13.63 -10.32 -9.98
CA PHE A 284 13.21 -11.61 -10.51
C PHE A 284 11.87 -12.01 -9.93
N ALA A 285 11.72 -11.84 -8.62
CA ALA A 285 10.48 -12.03 -7.87
C ALA A 285 10.47 -11.17 -6.60
N GLU A 286 9.32 -10.97 -5.99
CA GLU A 286 9.22 -10.52 -4.62
C GLU A 286 9.41 -11.70 -3.67
N PHE A 287 10.20 -11.50 -2.59
CA PHE A 287 10.21 -12.36 -1.41
C PHE A 287 9.93 -11.49 -0.19
N THR A 288 8.83 -11.71 0.51
CA THR A 288 8.44 -10.89 1.64
C THR A 288 7.77 -11.70 2.76
N ALA A 289 8.09 -11.35 4.01
CA ALA A 289 7.33 -11.79 5.17
C ALA A 289 6.22 -10.76 5.47
N ILE A 290 5.05 -11.26 5.89
CA ILE A 290 3.87 -10.46 6.26
C ILE A 290 3.90 -10.19 7.76
N LYS A 291 3.15 -9.18 8.24
CA LYS A 291 2.91 -9.00 9.68
C LYS A 291 2.29 -10.27 10.25
N GLY A 292 2.88 -10.79 11.32
CA GLY A 292 2.41 -12.04 11.93
C GLY A 292 0.95 -12.02 12.37
N VAL A 293 0.43 -10.84 12.72
CA VAL A 293 -0.98 -10.69 13.09
C VAL A 293 -1.93 -10.93 11.91
N ASP A 294 -1.59 -10.50 10.69
CA ASP A 294 -2.43 -10.75 9.52
C ASP A 294 -2.49 -12.23 9.16
N VAL A 295 -1.37 -12.95 9.35
CA VAL A 295 -1.30 -14.41 9.21
C VAL A 295 -2.09 -15.10 10.33
N ALA A 296 -1.84 -14.73 11.59
CA ALA A 296 -2.48 -15.36 12.76
C ALA A 296 -4.00 -15.13 12.79
N TRP A 297 -4.44 -13.93 12.38
CA TRP A 297 -5.86 -13.58 12.34
C TRP A 297 -6.55 -13.98 11.04
N GLN A 298 -5.81 -14.46 10.07
CA GLN A 298 -6.35 -14.86 8.77
C GLN A 298 -7.20 -13.75 8.14
N THR A 299 -6.63 -12.54 8.10
CA THR A 299 -7.34 -11.32 7.68
C THR A 299 -7.74 -11.32 6.21
N GLY A 300 -7.09 -12.12 5.38
CA GLY A 300 -7.24 -12.10 3.92
C GLY A 300 -6.50 -10.93 3.26
N TRP A 301 -5.59 -10.26 3.99
CA TRP A 301 -4.83 -9.13 3.48
C TRP A 301 -3.83 -9.54 2.41
N LEU A 302 -3.79 -8.74 1.34
CA LEU A 302 -2.78 -8.79 0.29
C LEU A 302 -2.14 -7.40 0.15
N SER A 303 -0.84 -7.33 -0.06
CA SER A 303 -0.17 -6.03 -0.13
C SER A 303 -0.35 -5.37 -1.51
N ASP A 304 -0.50 -4.03 -1.51
CA ASP A 304 -0.46 -3.23 -2.75
C ASP A 304 0.83 -3.44 -3.53
N ARG A 305 1.92 -3.69 -2.81
CA ARG A 305 3.22 -3.98 -3.41
C ARG A 305 3.22 -5.31 -4.16
N ALA A 306 2.65 -6.38 -3.59
CA ALA A 306 2.51 -7.67 -4.25
C ALA A 306 1.66 -7.55 -5.52
N ALA A 307 0.54 -6.82 -5.47
CA ALA A 307 -0.27 -6.54 -6.65
C ALA A 307 0.53 -5.82 -7.75
N ALA A 308 1.41 -4.88 -7.37
CA ALA A 308 2.28 -4.18 -8.31
C ALA A 308 3.37 -5.09 -8.89
N PHE A 309 3.99 -5.99 -8.11
CA PHE A 309 4.93 -6.99 -8.59
C PHE A 309 4.27 -7.92 -9.61
N LEU A 310 3.10 -8.47 -9.29
CA LEU A 310 2.34 -9.31 -10.21
C LEU A 310 1.99 -8.59 -11.51
N ALA A 311 1.57 -7.31 -11.42
CA ALA A 311 1.26 -6.51 -12.61
C ALA A 311 2.48 -6.32 -13.51
N LEU A 312 3.69 -6.25 -12.95
CA LEU A 312 4.96 -6.20 -13.68
C LEU A 312 5.41 -7.58 -14.20
N GLY A 313 4.62 -8.63 -14.00
CA GLY A 313 4.98 -10.00 -14.36
C GLY A 313 6.07 -10.57 -13.44
N ARG A 314 6.08 -10.17 -12.18
CA ARG A 314 7.03 -10.68 -11.17
C ARG A 314 6.30 -11.58 -10.20
N PRO A 315 6.67 -12.87 -10.10
CA PRO A 315 6.11 -13.77 -9.09
C PRO A 315 6.31 -13.22 -7.66
N VAL A 316 5.47 -13.65 -6.73
CA VAL A 316 5.51 -13.21 -5.33
C VAL A 316 5.59 -14.43 -4.43
N ILE A 317 6.57 -14.46 -3.54
CA ILE A 317 6.71 -15.47 -2.46
C ILE A 317 6.40 -14.77 -1.15
N THR A 318 5.38 -15.27 -0.44
CA THR A 318 4.89 -14.63 0.79
C THR A 318 4.07 -15.64 1.63
N GLU A 319 3.80 -15.31 2.88
CA GLU A 319 2.90 -16.08 3.73
C GLU A 319 1.44 -15.90 3.32
N ASP A 320 0.59 -16.89 3.64
CA ASP A 320 -0.85 -16.82 3.38
C ASP A 320 -1.61 -16.25 4.59
N THR A 321 -2.29 -15.15 4.38
CA THR A 321 -3.23 -14.54 5.33
C THR A 321 -4.64 -15.11 5.21
N GLY A 322 -4.82 -16.22 4.48
CA GLY A 322 -6.11 -16.75 4.06
C GLY A 322 -6.62 -16.12 2.77
N ALA A 323 -5.81 -15.31 2.08
CA ALA A 323 -6.18 -14.66 0.83
C ALA A 323 -6.08 -15.58 -0.39
N ALA A 324 -5.31 -16.66 -0.32
CA ALA A 324 -5.11 -17.61 -1.43
C ALA A 324 -6.42 -18.13 -2.03
N ARG A 325 -7.46 -18.26 -1.21
CA ARG A 325 -8.79 -18.76 -1.59
C ARG A 325 -9.55 -17.87 -2.58
N TYR A 326 -9.16 -16.59 -2.68
CA TYR A 326 -9.80 -15.60 -3.55
C TYR A 326 -9.06 -15.39 -4.87
N LEU A 327 -7.96 -16.09 -5.03
CA LEU A 327 -7.11 -15.95 -6.22
C LEU A 327 -7.37 -17.09 -7.22
N PRO A 328 -7.17 -16.86 -8.51
CA PRO A 328 -7.15 -17.93 -9.50
C PRO A 328 -6.15 -19.03 -9.11
N ARG A 329 -6.38 -20.26 -9.53
CA ARG A 329 -5.49 -21.38 -9.23
C ARG A 329 -4.05 -21.13 -9.72
N GLU A 330 -3.92 -20.53 -10.89
CA GLU A 330 -2.65 -20.11 -11.49
C GLU A 330 -2.50 -18.59 -11.36
N ASN A 331 -1.80 -18.12 -10.34
CA ASN A 331 -1.83 -16.71 -9.94
C ASN A 331 -0.45 -16.04 -9.80
N GLY A 332 0.64 -16.79 -9.92
CA GLY A 332 2.00 -16.25 -9.76
C GLY A 332 2.44 -16.03 -8.31
N PHE A 333 1.60 -16.35 -7.32
CA PHE A 333 2.02 -16.43 -5.92
C PHE A 333 2.60 -17.82 -5.59
N ARG A 334 3.50 -17.81 -4.61
CA ARG A 334 3.94 -18.98 -3.85
C ARG A 334 3.77 -18.67 -2.37
N PHE A 335 2.76 -19.30 -1.76
CA PHE A 335 2.49 -19.14 -0.34
C PHE A 335 3.35 -20.08 0.47
N ILE A 336 3.96 -19.55 1.54
CA ILE A 336 4.92 -20.24 2.40
C ILE A 336 4.53 -20.14 3.88
N ARG A 337 4.98 -21.09 4.69
CA ARG A 337 4.75 -21.12 6.14
C ARG A 337 6.06 -21.29 6.94
N ASN A 338 7.12 -21.71 6.29
CA ASN A 338 8.42 -21.98 6.89
C ASN A 338 9.55 -21.89 5.86
N ILE A 339 10.79 -22.02 6.32
CA ILE A 339 11.97 -21.90 5.47
C ILE A 339 12.09 -23.00 4.41
N ASP A 340 11.61 -24.22 4.71
CA ASP A 340 11.68 -25.33 3.75
C ASP A 340 10.74 -25.08 2.56
N GLU A 341 9.53 -24.61 2.84
CA GLU A 341 8.59 -24.15 1.80
C GLU A 341 9.12 -22.93 1.05
N ALA A 342 9.81 -22.01 1.74
CA ALA A 342 10.44 -20.86 1.11
C ALA A 342 11.57 -21.26 0.14
N GLU A 343 12.41 -22.20 0.54
CA GLU A 343 13.44 -22.79 -0.33
C GLU A 343 12.82 -23.41 -1.58
N MET A 344 11.78 -24.25 -1.41
CA MET A 344 11.07 -24.87 -2.52
C MET A 344 10.44 -23.83 -3.45
N ALA A 345 9.80 -22.80 -2.89
CA ALA A 345 9.18 -21.73 -3.65
C ALA A 345 10.20 -20.91 -4.46
N VAL A 346 11.38 -20.62 -3.90
CA VAL A 346 12.46 -19.93 -4.63
C VAL A 346 12.97 -20.79 -5.77
N LYS A 347 13.22 -22.08 -5.55
CA LYS A 347 13.67 -23.03 -6.60
C LYS A 347 12.62 -23.20 -7.69
N ASP A 348 11.35 -23.26 -7.35
CA ASP A 348 10.24 -23.30 -8.32
C ASP A 348 10.21 -22.05 -9.20
N VAL A 349 10.35 -20.87 -8.60
CA VAL A 349 10.43 -19.60 -9.34
C VAL A 349 11.69 -19.55 -10.23
N LEU A 350 12.82 -20.08 -9.81
CA LEU A 350 14.04 -20.15 -10.62
C LEU A 350 13.85 -21.05 -11.84
N CYS A 351 13.22 -22.20 -11.66
CA CYS A 351 12.99 -23.20 -12.73
C CYS A 351 11.95 -22.73 -13.74
N ASP A 352 10.81 -22.22 -13.30
CA ASP A 352 9.65 -21.96 -14.16
C ASP A 352 9.25 -20.48 -14.22
N TRP A 353 10.22 -19.60 -14.17
CA TRP A 353 9.98 -18.17 -14.14
C TRP A 353 9.08 -17.66 -15.27
N ALA A 354 9.26 -18.18 -16.50
CA ALA A 354 8.53 -17.70 -17.66
C ALA A 354 7.02 -17.95 -17.55
N GLN A 355 6.63 -19.14 -17.08
CA GLN A 355 5.23 -19.48 -16.83
C GLN A 355 4.66 -18.69 -15.65
N LEU A 356 5.38 -18.62 -14.53
CA LEU A 356 4.97 -17.87 -13.35
C LEU A 356 4.82 -16.38 -13.62
N SER A 357 5.68 -15.80 -14.46
CA SER A 357 5.58 -14.41 -14.90
C SER A 357 4.29 -14.15 -15.69
N LYS A 358 3.89 -15.07 -16.57
CA LYS A 358 2.62 -15.00 -17.32
C LYS A 358 1.41 -15.11 -16.37
N GLN A 359 1.45 -16.07 -15.44
CA GLN A 359 0.40 -16.27 -14.43
C GLN A 359 0.26 -15.05 -13.52
N ALA A 360 1.38 -14.50 -13.05
CA ALA A 360 1.42 -13.26 -12.25
C ALA A 360 0.73 -12.10 -12.99
N ARG A 361 1.08 -11.89 -14.26
CA ARG A 361 0.44 -10.86 -15.08
C ARG A 361 -1.04 -11.09 -15.29
N ALA A 362 -1.44 -12.32 -15.62
CA ALA A 362 -2.85 -12.69 -15.83
C ALA A 362 -3.67 -12.43 -14.55
N CYS A 363 -3.18 -12.89 -13.41
CA CYS A 363 -3.79 -12.64 -12.10
C CYS A 363 -3.92 -11.14 -11.81
N ALA A 364 -2.88 -10.35 -12.06
CA ALA A 364 -2.95 -8.90 -11.85
C ALA A 364 -4.01 -8.21 -12.70
N VAL A 365 -4.16 -8.61 -13.95
CA VAL A 365 -5.19 -8.05 -14.86
C VAL A 365 -6.59 -8.49 -14.44
N GLU A 366 -6.74 -9.72 -14.01
CA GLU A 366 -8.04 -10.28 -13.61
C GLU A 366 -8.49 -9.76 -12.23
N VAL A 367 -7.59 -9.77 -11.25
CA VAL A 367 -7.93 -9.56 -9.83
C VAL A 367 -7.61 -8.15 -9.36
N PHE A 368 -6.45 -7.59 -9.74
CA PHE A 368 -5.92 -6.37 -9.13
C PHE A 368 -6.05 -5.11 -10.01
N ASP A 369 -6.55 -5.23 -11.25
CA ASP A 369 -6.67 -4.05 -12.12
C ASP A 369 -7.53 -2.95 -11.48
N SER A 370 -6.95 -1.76 -11.34
CA SER A 370 -7.56 -0.66 -10.60
C SER A 370 -8.91 -0.22 -11.18
N ALA A 371 -9.05 -0.10 -12.51
CA ALA A 371 -10.31 0.32 -13.10
C ALA A 371 -11.39 -0.76 -12.96
N ARG A 372 -11.03 -2.04 -13.09
CA ARG A 372 -11.94 -3.17 -12.91
C ARG A 372 -12.48 -3.24 -11.47
N ASN A 373 -11.59 -3.13 -10.47
CA ASN A 373 -11.97 -3.16 -9.07
C ASN A 373 -12.84 -1.96 -8.69
N LEU A 374 -12.42 -0.76 -9.09
CA LEU A 374 -13.17 0.47 -8.80
C LEU A 374 -14.55 0.44 -9.45
N ARG A 375 -14.68 -0.07 -10.68
CA ARG A 375 -15.98 -0.26 -11.31
C ARG A 375 -16.89 -1.15 -10.47
N LYS A 376 -16.35 -2.30 -9.99
CA LYS A 376 -17.12 -3.27 -9.21
C LYS A 376 -17.56 -2.69 -7.86
N ILE A 377 -16.65 -2.01 -7.13
CA ILE A 377 -16.97 -1.56 -5.77
C ILE A 377 -17.80 -0.27 -5.74
N LEU A 378 -17.70 0.55 -6.79
CA LEU A 378 -18.53 1.75 -6.98
C LEU A 378 -19.89 1.43 -7.61
N ASP A 379 -20.18 0.15 -7.94
CA ASP A 379 -21.41 -0.33 -8.56
C ASP A 379 -21.73 0.40 -9.89
N LEU A 380 -20.71 0.53 -10.81
CA LEU A 380 -20.77 1.24 -12.10
C LEU A 380 -20.91 0.30 -13.30
#